data_57144d24ebf038d6240fab8e4869e001
#
_entry.id   57144d24ebf038d6240fab8e4869e001
#
_cell.length_a   1.000
_cell.length_b   1.000
_cell.length_c   1.000
_cell.angle_alpha   90.00
_cell.angle_beta   90.00
_cell.angle_gamma   90.00
#
_symmetry.space_group_name_H-M   'P 1'
#
loop_
_entity.id
_entity.type
_entity.pdbx_description
1 polymer ?
#
loop_
_entity_poly.entity_id
_entity_poly.type
_entity_poly.pdbx_seq_one_letter_code
_entity_poly.pdbx_strand_id
1 'polypeptide(L)'
;MTENNPDSPKEGLKSDTSNAQAKEAYTKAGVFFEQNKFEEAIGLYTDAINIDPSYASAYFNRALSYAILNRYSEAMADAQKVLSLEPESFDAPYVMGIIYEYQHDYETATSWYEKALSRNPGYEQARARLEQIKNRLAPVPAILEEQKSTTLQTQSENTVVQEGQLKKVKWHKSNITFKDVVGMKKEKTLIYENIILAIKKPELLKAYGKKMGLGVIFYGPPGCGKTYFVNAIGGETGSNVMIARINEIVDMYAGNTEKNMHAIFEQARNNTPVVVFFDEIDALGGKRDGGGGGGDQQNFMRMAVNQFLQEMDGVEKNPEGIFVIGATNQPWDIDPALKRSKRFGEAIYIPPPDYKTRKQAFIYNTRKMPIGRINFGRLARATVGFSQADIEEISDKAALIPAAEEDRTGKSRKILMRDFIRMIKTHGNTLDEWYAMVKKQIISKTETQIVDGKKQTIVKEGKLSAEEKSKYKALIKDVKRNSNPIYSLIKKAIRYISLYAV
;
A
#
# COMPACT_ATOMS: atom_id res chain seq x y z
N MET A 1 20.91 48.79 -57.58
CA MET A 1 20.59 47.40 -57.95
C MET A 1 20.92 46.56 -56.75
N THR A 2 19.96 46.30 -55.91
CA THR A 2 20.04 45.42 -54.74
C THR A 2 18.78 44.57 -54.77
N GLU A 3 18.94 43.28 -55.05
CA GLU A 3 17.87 42.29 -55.10
C GLU A 3 17.28 42.02 -53.71
N ASN A 4 15.99 42.17 -53.63
CA ASN A 4 15.15 41.68 -52.54
C ASN A 4 15.08 40.16 -52.64
N ASN A 5 15.45 39.47 -51.62
CA ASN A 5 15.20 38.04 -51.40
C ASN A 5 14.01 37.86 -50.48
N PRO A 6 12.84 37.33 -50.91
CA PRO A 6 11.68 37.06 -50.07
C PRO A 6 11.57 35.56 -49.78
N ASP A 7 12.32 35.07 -48.84
CA ASP A 7 12.09 33.75 -48.25
C ASP A 7 12.70 33.62 -46.86
N SER A 8 12.00 34.17 -45.87
CA SER A 8 12.12 33.75 -44.49
C SER A 8 10.84 33.02 -44.09
N PRO A 9 10.92 31.77 -43.60
CA PRO A 9 9.73 30.97 -43.31
C PRO A 9 8.97 31.52 -42.11
N LYS A 10 7.66 31.58 -42.26
CA LYS A 10 6.67 31.95 -41.24
C LYS A 10 6.73 30.99 -40.02
N GLU A 11 7.54 31.26 -39.04
CA GLU A 11 7.54 30.54 -37.75
C GLU A 11 6.34 30.91 -36.87
N GLY A 12 5.79 32.10 -36.99
CA GLY A 12 4.65 32.57 -36.20
C GLY A 12 3.31 31.88 -36.45
N LEU A 13 3.06 31.39 -37.69
CA LEU A 13 1.78 30.76 -38.03
C LEU A 13 1.65 29.28 -37.60
N LYS A 14 2.76 28.60 -37.37
CA LYS A 14 2.77 27.21 -36.87
C LYS A 14 2.53 27.13 -35.37
N SER A 15 2.94 28.13 -34.59
CA SER A 15 2.73 28.17 -33.13
C SER A 15 1.27 28.41 -32.77
N ASP A 16 0.55 29.27 -33.50
CA ASP A 16 -0.84 29.62 -33.21
C ASP A 16 -1.83 28.49 -33.54
N THR A 17 -1.59 27.74 -34.62
CA THR A 17 -2.41 26.56 -34.99
C THR A 17 -2.16 25.38 -34.06
N SER A 18 -0.93 25.13 -33.64
CA SER A 18 -0.56 24.09 -32.67
C SER A 18 -1.20 24.36 -31.30
N ASN A 19 -1.15 25.61 -30.82
CA ASN A 19 -1.74 26.00 -29.55
C ASN A 19 -3.30 25.88 -29.59
N ALA A 20 -3.93 26.20 -30.71
CA ALA A 20 -5.37 26.01 -30.89
C ALA A 20 -5.78 24.53 -30.86
N GLN A 21 -5.00 23.64 -31.50
CA GLN A 21 -5.26 22.19 -31.49
C GLN A 21 -5.04 21.57 -30.10
N ALA A 22 -3.99 21.96 -29.36
CA ALA A 22 -3.78 21.51 -27.98
C ALA A 22 -4.95 21.93 -27.06
N LYS A 23 -5.43 23.15 -27.22
CA LYS A 23 -6.59 23.67 -26.48
C LYS A 23 -7.89 22.94 -26.82
N GLU A 24 -8.08 22.57 -28.09
CA GLU A 24 -9.24 21.78 -28.51
C GLU A 24 -9.21 20.37 -27.88
N ALA A 25 -8.08 19.68 -27.93
CA ALA A 25 -7.89 18.38 -27.28
C ALA A 25 -8.14 18.46 -25.77
N TYR A 26 -7.58 19.47 -25.10
CA TYR A 26 -7.80 19.74 -23.68
C TYR A 26 -9.27 19.97 -23.35
N THR A 27 -9.99 20.76 -24.14
CA THR A 27 -11.42 21.04 -23.90
C THR A 27 -12.26 19.78 -24.06
N LYS A 28 -11.99 18.96 -25.08
CA LYS A 28 -12.65 17.66 -25.27
C LYS A 28 -12.37 16.72 -24.10
N ALA A 29 -11.13 16.69 -23.63
CA ALA A 29 -10.74 15.90 -22.44
C ALA A 29 -11.54 16.30 -21.20
N GLY A 30 -11.76 17.60 -20.99
CA GLY A 30 -12.57 18.13 -19.89
C GLY A 30 -14.01 17.60 -19.91
N VAL A 31 -14.63 17.50 -21.09
CA VAL A 31 -15.98 16.92 -21.23
C VAL A 31 -16.01 15.44 -20.79
N PHE A 32 -15.01 14.64 -21.16
CA PHE A 32 -14.92 13.25 -20.71
C PHE A 32 -14.65 13.14 -19.22
N PHE A 33 -13.84 14.04 -18.67
CA PHE A 33 -13.57 14.12 -17.22
C PHE A 33 -14.86 14.37 -16.42
N GLU A 34 -15.70 15.33 -16.86
CA GLU A 34 -17.00 15.60 -16.23
C GLU A 34 -18.00 14.44 -16.34
N GLN A 35 -17.87 13.62 -17.38
CA GLN A 35 -18.65 12.39 -17.55
C GLN A 35 -18.10 11.20 -16.75
N ASN A 36 -17.09 11.38 -15.90
CA ASN A 36 -16.36 10.34 -15.17
C ASN A 36 -15.69 9.28 -16.06
N LYS A 37 -15.42 9.61 -17.32
CA LYS A 37 -14.69 8.78 -18.28
C LYS A 37 -13.20 9.13 -18.23
N PHE A 38 -12.55 8.75 -17.14
CA PHE A 38 -11.20 9.23 -16.82
C PHE A 38 -10.13 8.66 -17.74
N GLU A 39 -10.26 7.41 -18.23
CA GLU A 39 -9.30 6.82 -19.17
C GLU A 39 -9.33 7.52 -20.54
N GLU A 40 -10.53 7.85 -21.05
CA GLU A 40 -10.69 8.62 -22.29
C GLU A 40 -10.18 10.05 -22.12
N ALA A 41 -10.42 10.67 -20.97
CA ALA A 41 -9.88 12.00 -20.65
C ALA A 41 -8.34 11.99 -20.62
N ILE A 42 -7.72 10.98 -20.02
CA ILE A 42 -6.25 10.81 -19.99
C ILE A 42 -5.67 10.74 -21.42
N GLY A 43 -6.33 9.99 -22.32
CA GLY A 43 -5.93 9.92 -23.73
C GLY A 43 -5.86 11.30 -24.37
N LEU A 44 -6.94 12.07 -24.26
CA LEU A 44 -7.04 13.41 -24.86
C LEU A 44 -6.15 14.46 -24.18
N TYR A 45 -5.96 14.39 -22.85
CA TYR A 45 -4.94 15.22 -22.19
C TYR A 45 -3.53 14.88 -22.67
N THR A 46 -3.26 13.60 -22.92
CA THR A 46 -1.97 13.18 -23.50
C THR A 46 -1.77 13.71 -24.90
N ASP A 47 -2.83 13.72 -25.74
CA ASP A 47 -2.77 14.34 -27.06
C ASP A 47 -2.48 15.85 -26.97
N ALA A 48 -3.14 16.57 -26.04
CA ALA A 48 -2.88 17.98 -25.81
C ALA A 48 -1.42 18.23 -25.38
N ILE A 49 -0.87 17.40 -24.50
CA ILE A 49 0.53 17.46 -24.05
C ILE A 49 1.52 17.13 -25.16
N ASN A 50 1.19 16.19 -26.05
CA ASN A 50 2.04 15.86 -27.19
C ASN A 50 2.12 17.01 -28.21
N ILE A 51 1.02 17.77 -28.34
CA ILE A 51 0.96 18.96 -29.21
C ILE A 51 1.68 20.13 -28.56
N ASP A 52 1.44 20.37 -27.27
CA ASP A 52 2.10 21.41 -26.47
C ASP A 52 2.65 20.85 -25.14
N PRO A 53 3.93 20.46 -25.09
CA PRO A 53 4.57 19.95 -23.88
C PRO A 53 4.70 20.96 -22.73
N SER A 54 4.37 22.23 -22.96
CA SER A 54 4.36 23.30 -21.94
C SER A 54 2.98 23.56 -21.35
N TYR A 55 1.94 22.81 -21.77
CA TYR A 55 0.57 23.06 -21.35
C TYR A 55 0.30 22.54 -19.92
N ALA A 56 0.65 23.30 -18.89
CA ALA A 56 0.59 22.93 -17.48
C ALA A 56 -0.81 22.44 -17.04
N SER A 57 -1.90 23.08 -17.51
CA SER A 57 -3.27 22.68 -17.17
C SER A 57 -3.63 21.28 -17.69
N ALA A 58 -3.04 20.82 -18.80
CA ALA A 58 -3.26 19.46 -19.29
C ALA A 58 -2.60 18.41 -18.38
N TYR A 59 -1.38 18.66 -17.91
CA TYR A 59 -0.74 17.84 -16.90
C TYR A 59 -1.53 17.83 -15.59
N PHE A 60 -2.01 18.98 -15.13
CA PHE A 60 -2.82 19.10 -13.91
C PHE A 60 -4.07 18.20 -13.96
N ASN A 61 -4.90 18.31 -15.01
CA ASN A 61 -6.12 17.55 -15.13
C ASN A 61 -5.85 16.06 -15.40
N ARG A 62 -4.77 15.72 -16.10
CA ARG A 62 -4.36 14.34 -16.28
C ARG A 62 -3.91 13.73 -14.94
N ALA A 63 -3.19 14.48 -14.12
CA ALA A 63 -2.81 14.06 -12.76
C ALA A 63 -4.04 13.81 -11.88
N LEU A 64 -5.06 14.66 -11.94
CA LEU A 64 -6.33 14.42 -11.25
C LEU A 64 -7.01 13.15 -11.73
N SER A 65 -7.07 12.92 -13.05
CA SER A 65 -7.64 11.70 -13.63
C SER A 65 -6.89 10.45 -13.18
N TYR A 66 -5.57 10.49 -13.16
CA TYR A 66 -4.73 9.41 -12.63
C TYR A 66 -4.96 9.16 -11.14
N ALA A 67 -5.08 10.21 -10.32
CA ALA A 67 -5.33 10.09 -8.89
C ALA A 67 -6.68 9.41 -8.60
N ILE A 68 -7.74 9.76 -9.34
CA ILE A 68 -9.06 9.15 -9.22
C ILE A 68 -9.02 7.65 -9.58
N LEU A 69 -8.22 7.27 -10.58
CA LEU A 69 -8.01 5.88 -10.99
C LEU A 69 -6.99 5.12 -10.13
N ASN A 70 -6.57 5.69 -8.99
CA ASN A 70 -5.54 5.14 -8.09
C ASN A 70 -4.15 4.92 -8.76
N ARG A 71 -3.89 5.62 -9.86
CA ARG A 71 -2.61 5.61 -10.58
C ARG A 71 -1.71 6.70 -10.02
N TYR A 72 -1.35 6.57 -8.76
CA TYR A 72 -0.69 7.63 -7.99
C TYR A 72 0.71 7.99 -8.50
N SER A 73 1.45 7.02 -9.05
CA SER A 73 2.79 7.26 -9.62
C SER A 73 2.74 8.21 -10.81
N GLU A 74 1.79 7.99 -11.72
CA GLU A 74 1.59 8.82 -12.90
C GLU A 74 1.03 10.18 -12.53
N ALA A 75 0.10 10.22 -11.56
CA ALA A 75 -0.42 11.46 -11.01
C ALA A 75 0.69 12.33 -10.40
N MET A 76 1.60 11.71 -9.65
CA MET A 76 2.73 12.40 -9.02
C MET A 76 3.71 12.96 -10.05
N ALA A 77 4.02 12.18 -11.11
CA ALA A 77 4.90 12.62 -12.19
C ALA A 77 4.33 13.86 -12.92
N ASP A 78 3.03 13.85 -13.20
CA ASP A 78 2.36 14.99 -13.83
C ASP A 78 2.30 16.22 -12.90
N ALA A 79 2.03 16.02 -11.60
CA ALA A 79 2.06 17.10 -10.61
C ALA A 79 3.45 17.76 -10.50
N GLN A 80 4.51 16.96 -10.56
CA GLN A 80 5.89 17.47 -10.60
C GLN A 80 6.19 18.23 -11.89
N LYS A 81 5.63 17.78 -13.02
CA LYS A 81 5.77 18.48 -14.29
C LYS A 81 5.07 19.84 -14.23
N VAL A 82 3.88 19.93 -13.64
CA VAL A 82 3.22 21.24 -13.37
C VAL A 82 4.14 22.13 -12.56
N LEU A 83 4.73 21.62 -11.46
CA LEU A 83 5.63 22.41 -10.63
C LEU A 83 6.89 22.86 -11.37
N SER A 84 7.40 22.06 -12.31
CA SER A 84 8.56 22.44 -13.14
C SER A 84 8.24 23.49 -14.19
N LEU A 85 7.01 23.50 -14.73
CA LEU A 85 6.54 24.48 -15.71
C LEU A 85 6.12 25.79 -15.02
N GLU A 86 5.47 25.68 -13.87
CA GLU A 86 4.93 26.80 -13.09
C GLU A 86 5.33 26.66 -11.61
N PRO A 87 6.56 27.08 -11.21
CA PRO A 87 7.07 26.89 -9.85
C PRO A 87 6.21 27.53 -8.75
N GLU A 88 5.53 28.63 -9.04
CA GLU A 88 4.66 29.34 -8.11
C GLU A 88 3.17 28.90 -8.20
N SER A 89 2.85 27.93 -9.05
CA SER A 89 1.49 27.42 -9.17
C SER A 89 1.00 26.79 -7.86
N PHE A 90 -0.23 27.08 -7.48
CA PHE A 90 -0.94 26.45 -6.38
C PHE A 90 -1.57 25.10 -6.78
N ASP A 91 -1.68 24.82 -8.08
CA ASP A 91 -2.30 23.63 -8.63
C ASP A 91 -1.48 22.35 -8.34
N ALA A 92 -0.17 22.41 -8.49
CA ALA A 92 0.69 21.28 -8.19
C ALA A 92 0.61 20.84 -6.71
N PRO A 93 0.75 21.74 -5.71
CA PRO A 93 0.50 21.38 -4.31
C PRO A 93 -0.92 20.84 -4.05
N TYR A 94 -1.92 21.37 -4.74
CA TYR A 94 -3.30 20.90 -4.60
C TYR A 94 -3.46 19.44 -5.07
N VAL A 95 -2.92 19.09 -6.24
CA VAL A 95 -2.93 17.72 -6.74
C VAL A 95 -2.16 16.78 -5.83
N MET A 96 -1.02 17.21 -5.31
CA MET A 96 -0.27 16.45 -4.30
C MET A 96 -1.15 16.16 -3.08
N GLY A 97 -1.88 17.15 -2.58
CA GLY A 97 -2.83 16.98 -1.49
C GLY A 97 -3.92 15.94 -1.82
N ILE A 98 -4.49 15.99 -3.02
CA ILE A 98 -5.47 15.02 -3.50
C ILE A 98 -4.89 13.60 -3.54
N ILE A 99 -3.68 13.43 -4.09
CA ILE A 99 -3.02 12.13 -4.18
C ILE A 99 -2.87 11.51 -2.78
N TYR A 100 -2.36 12.27 -1.81
CA TYR A 100 -2.19 11.80 -0.44
C TYR A 100 -3.53 11.58 0.29
N GLU A 101 -4.56 12.37 -0.01
CA GLU A 101 -5.91 12.13 0.51
C GLU A 101 -6.49 10.80 0.02
N TYR A 102 -6.33 10.46 -1.26
CA TYR A 102 -6.74 9.15 -1.81
C TYR A 102 -5.92 7.99 -1.25
N GLN A 103 -4.68 8.23 -0.85
CA GLN A 103 -3.85 7.27 -0.14
C GLN A 103 -4.19 7.16 1.37
N HIS A 104 -5.18 7.92 1.84
CA HIS A 104 -5.57 8.03 3.25
C HIS A 104 -4.48 8.61 4.17
N ASP A 105 -3.45 9.23 3.63
CA ASP A 105 -2.45 9.99 4.37
C ASP A 105 -2.93 11.45 4.56
N TYR A 106 -3.83 11.61 5.51
CA TYR A 106 -4.48 12.91 5.76
C TYR A 106 -3.53 13.94 6.36
N GLU A 107 -2.48 13.52 7.04
CA GLU A 107 -1.48 14.43 7.62
C GLU A 107 -0.67 15.10 6.51
N THR A 108 -0.15 14.30 5.58
CA THR A 108 0.59 14.79 4.42
C THR A 108 -0.32 15.58 3.46
N ALA A 109 -1.56 15.12 3.24
CA ALA A 109 -2.54 15.84 2.43
C ALA A 109 -2.83 17.23 3.00
N THR A 110 -2.98 17.35 4.33
CA THR A 110 -3.16 18.63 5.03
C THR A 110 -2.01 19.59 4.73
N SER A 111 -0.77 19.13 4.87
CA SER A 111 0.43 19.93 4.60
C SER A 111 0.47 20.46 3.16
N TRP A 112 0.10 19.61 2.19
CA TRP A 112 0.06 20.01 0.79
C TRP A 112 -1.08 20.99 0.47
N TYR A 113 -2.27 20.81 1.07
CA TYR A 113 -3.36 21.79 0.91
C TYR A 113 -3.02 23.13 1.56
N GLU A 114 -2.37 23.15 2.72
CA GLU A 114 -1.87 24.37 3.34
C GLU A 114 -0.83 25.07 2.46
N LYS A 115 0.05 24.32 1.80
CA LYS A 115 1.01 24.85 0.81
C LYS A 115 0.30 25.43 -0.42
N ALA A 116 -0.77 24.82 -0.92
CA ALA A 116 -1.58 25.39 -1.99
C ALA A 116 -2.23 26.70 -1.54
N LEU A 117 -2.80 26.75 -0.33
CA LEU A 117 -3.43 27.94 0.24
C LEU A 117 -2.43 29.05 0.60
N SER A 118 -1.18 28.72 0.93
CA SER A 118 -0.14 29.75 1.13
C SER A 118 0.21 30.50 -0.15
N ARG A 119 0.09 29.81 -1.32
CA ARG A 119 0.28 30.41 -2.65
C ARG A 119 -0.97 31.12 -3.16
N ASN A 120 -2.15 30.56 -2.91
CA ASN A 120 -3.43 31.17 -3.24
C ASN A 120 -4.41 31.07 -2.06
N PRO A 121 -4.49 32.07 -1.16
CA PRO A 121 -5.42 32.05 -0.03
C PRO A 121 -6.90 31.98 -0.40
N GLY A 122 -7.27 32.35 -1.63
CA GLY A 122 -8.62 32.29 -2.18
C GLY A 122 -9.02 30.94 -2.80
N TYR A 123 -8.14 29.92 -2.75
CA TYR A 123 -8.40 28.65 -3.41
C TYR A 123 -9.42 27.80 -2.63
N GLU A 124 -10.71 27.99 -2.95
CA GLU A 124 -11.84 27.38 -2.23
C GLU A 124 -11.80 25.86 -2.21
N GLN A 125 -11.38 25.20 -3.30
CA GLN A 125 -11.30 23.73 -3.36
C GLN A 125 -10.30 23.17 -2.35
N ALA A 126 -9.11 23.78 -2.24
CA ALA A 126 -8.11 23.36 -1.25
C ALA A 126 -8.60 23.60 0.18
N ARG A 127 -9.29 24.74 0.42
CA ARG A 127 -9.87 25.08 1.72
C ARG A 127 -10.95 24.08 2.12
N ALA A 128 -11.88 23.75 1.22
CA ALA A 128 -12.94 22.79 1.46
C ALA A 128 -12.40 21.39 1.78
N ARG A 129 -11.38 20.92 1.05
CA ARG A 129 -10.71 19.63 1.30
C ARG A 129 -10.02 19.62 2.66
N LEU A 130 -9.29 20.71 2.98
CA LEU A 130 -8.61 20.85 4.27
C LEU A 130 -9.61 20.82 5.44
N GLU A 131 -10.74 21.50 5.30
CA GLU A 131 -11.80 21.50 6.32
C GLU A 131 -12.44 20.13 6.47
N GLN A 132 -12.71 19.41 5.39
CA GLN A 132 -13.19 18.03 5.42
C GLN A 132 -12.23 17.10 6.15
N ILE A 133 -10.92 17.22 5.92
CA ILE A 133 -9.90 16.45 6.61
C ILE A 133 -9.86 16.83 8.11
N LYS A 134 -9.87 18.12 8.45
CA LYS A 134 -9.90 18.60 9.84
C LYS A 134 -11.13 18.11 10.57
N ASN A 135 -12.30 18.10 9.94
CA ASN A 135 -13.54 17.56 10.52
C ASN A 135 -13.50 16.01 10.68
N ARG A 136 -12.77 15.30 9.84
CA ARG A 136 -12.51 13.86 9.99
C ARG A 136 -11.52 13.53 11.10
N LEU A 137 -10.56 14.40 11.34
CA LEU A 137 -9.51 14.27 12.37
C LEU A 137 -9.88 14.96 13.68
N ALA A 138 -10.99 15.72 13.71
CA ALA A 138 -11.46 16.39 14.93
C ALA A 138 -11.78 15.32 16.01
N PRO A 139 -11.28 15.47 17.23
CA PRO A 139 -11.64 14.57 18.31
C PRO A 139 -13.16 14.69 18.56
N VAL A 140 -13.82 13.55 18.71
CA VAL A 140 -15.21 13.46 19.19
C VAL A 140 -15.31 14.27 20.47
N PRO A 141 -16.35 15.13 20.67
CA PRO A 141 -16.45 15.99 21.84
C PRO A 141 -16.28 15.19 23.14
N ALA A 142 -15.45 15.71 24.02
CA ALA A 142 -15.08 15.12 25.29
C ALA A 142 -16.28 15.07 26.27
N ILE A 143 -17.07 14.00 26.19
CA ILE A 143 -18.08 13.66 27.23
C ILE A 143 -17.76 12.31 27.91
N LEU A 144 -16.60 11.68 27.63
CA LEU A 144 -16.18 10.42 28.26
C LEU A 144 -14.71 10.43 28.72
N GLU A 145 -14.16 11.57 29.14
CA GLU A 145 -12.79 11.66 29.68
C GLU A 145 -12.73 11.96 31.18
N GLU A 146 -13.59 11.34 31.98
CA GLU A 146 -13.43 11.40 33.46
C GLU A 146 -13.11 10.04 34.09
N GLN A 147 -12.36 9.17 33.42
CA GLN A 147 -11.75 8.02 34.10
C GLN A 147 -10.51 7.47 33.38
N LYS A 148 -9.48 8.28 33.12
CA LYS A 148 -8.12 7.77 32.85
C LYS A 148 -7.07 8.85 33.05
N SER A 149 -6.98 9.42 34.25
CA SER A 149 -5.79 10.12 34.71
C SER A 149 -5.08 9.25 35.74
N THR A 150 -4.25 8.34 35.28
CA THR A 150 -3.10 7.89 36.05
C THR A 150 -2.11 7.20 35.08
N THR A 151 -0.93 7.80 35.02
CA THR A 151 0.33 7.22 34.55
C THR A 151 0.52 7.09 33.02
N LEU A 152 1.11 8.11 32.42
CA LEU A 152 2.27 7.97 31.52
C LEU A 152 2.92 9.35 31.35
N GLN A 153 3.85 9.66 32.23
CA GLN A 153 4.85 10.70 31.96
C GLN A 153 5.75 10.18 30.85
N THR A 154 5.68 10.80 29.67
CA THR A 154 6.66 10.61 28.64
C THR A 154 7.37 11.93 28.41
N GLN A 155 8.66 11.90 28.65
CA GLN A 155 9.56 13.03 28.48
C GLN A 155 9.49 13.55 27.03
N SER A 156 9.15 14.81 26.91
CA SER A 156 9.28 15.59 25.68
C SER A 156 10.71 16.07 25.54
N GLU A 157 11.48 15.52 24.63
CA GLU A 157 12.72 16.13 24.18
C GLU A 157 12.46 16.98 22.93
N ASN A 158 12.57 18.28 23.12
CA ASN A 158 12.66 19.28 22.05
C ASN A 158 13.96 19.06 21.28
N THR A 159 13.87 18.81 19.97
CA THR A 159 15.03 18.92 19.11
C THR A 159 14.67 19.76 17.89
N VAL A 160 15.39 20.85 17.73
CA VAL A 160 15.32 21.79 16.60
C VAL A 160 15.65 21.03 15.33
N VAL A 161 14.74 21.07 14.34
CA VAL A 161 14.90 20.41 13.05
C VAL A 161 15.68 21.31 12.10
N GLN A 162 16.88 20.89 11.71
CA GLN A 162 17.59 21.47 10.55
C GLN A 162 17.00 20.88 9.26
N GLU A 163 16.77 21.73 8.27
CA GLU A 163 16.30 21.36 6.93
C GLU A 163 17.24 20.31 6.30
N GLY A 164 16.65 19.19 5.86
CA GLY A 164 17.38 18.11 5.17
C GLY A 164 17.54 16.81 5.92
N GLN A 165 16.99 16.66 7.14
CA GLN A 165 17.04 15.40 7.88
C GLN A 165 15.73 14.60 7.75
N LEU A 166 15.89 13.31 7.48
CA LEU A 166 14.86 12.28 7.54
C LEU A 166 13.85 12.51 8.66
N LYS A 167 12.56 12.39 8.36
CA LYS A 167 11.55 12.06 9.38
C LYS A 167 12.04 10.82 10.12
N LYS A 168 12.39 10.93 11.39
CA LYS A 168 12.83 9.80 12.23
C LYS A 168 11.79 8.71 12.11
N VAL A 169 12.19 7.52 11.65
CA VAL A 169 11.30 6.36 11.59
C VAL A 169 10.82 6.08 13.01
N LYS A 170 9.50 6.09 13.20
CA LYS A 170 8.91 5.88 14.53
C LYS A 170 9.12 4.43 14.95
N TRP A 171 9.65 4.23 16.13
CA TRP A 171 9.69 2.93 16.77
C TRP A 171 8.80 2.93 18.02
N HIS A 172 8.27 1.77 18.37
CA HIS A 172 7.41 1.62 19.53
C HIS A 172 7.58 0.24 20.17
N LYS A 173 7.24 0.14 21.45
CA LYS A 173 7.06 -1.16 22.11
C LYS A 173 5.64 -1.63 21.87
N SER A 174 5.52 -2.85 21.35
CA SER A 174 4.20 -3.43 21.12
C SER A 174 3.74 -4.20 22.36
N ASN A 175 2.47 -3.98 22.75
CA ASN A 175 1.79 -4.78 23.76
C ASN A 175 0.99 -5.96 23.15
N ILE A 176 1.00 -6.09 21.82
CA ILE A 176 0.32 -7.16 21.08
C ILE A 176 1.20 -8.40 21.15
N THR A 177 0.61 -9.55 21.51
CA THR A 177 1.30 -10.84 21.61
C THR A 177 0.65 -11.87 20.67
N PHE A 178 1.22 -13.05 20.57
CA PHE A 178 0.59 -14.14 19.80
C PHE A 178 -0.78 -14.56 20.32
N LYS A 179 -1.16 -14.20 21.55
CA LYS A 179 -2.51 -14.42 22.09
C LYS A 179 -3.56 -13.54 21.38
N ASP A 180 -3.13 -12.35 20.95
CA ASP A 180 -3.98 -11.39 20.27
C ASP A 180 -4.13 -11.68 18.77
N VAL A 181 -3.17 -12.40 18.18
CA VAL A 181 -3.26 -12.87 16.79
C VAL A 181 -4.29 -13.99 16.70
N VAL A 182 -5.36 -13.73 15.98
CA VAL A 182 -6.48 -14.66 15.85
C VAL A 182 -6.15 -15.80 14.87
N GLY A 183 -6.32 -17.05 15.30
CA GLY A 183 -6.11 -18.23 14.46
C GLY A 183 -4.65 -18.48 14.04
N MET A 184 -4.42 -18.82 12.80
CA MET A 184 -3.11 -18.95 12.12
C MET A 184 -2.07 -19.78 12.91
N LYS A 185 -2.46 -20.96 13.42
CA LYS A 185 -1.60 -21.79 14.26
C LYS A 185 -0.32 -22.22 13.57
N LYS A 186 -0.40 -22.59 12.29
CA LYS A 186 0.76 -23.03 11.50
C LYS A 186 1.76 -21.90 11.31
N GLU A 187 1.25 -20.72 10.96
CA GLU A 187 2.04 -19.52 10.73
C GLU A 187 2.71 -19.09 12.03
N LYS A 188 2.00 -19.13 13.16
CA LYS A 188 2.57 -18.87 14.49
C LYS A 188 3.71 -19.83 14.83
N THR A 189 3.57 -21.12 14.55
CA THR A 189 4.63 -22.09 14.78
C THR A 189 5.85 -21.79 13.91
N LEU A 190 5.68 -21.52 12.63
CA LEU A 190 6.76 -21.16 11.71
C LEU A 190 7.48 -19.86 12.17
N ILE A 191 6.71 -18.85 12.59
CA ILE A 191 7.26 -17.60 13.09
C ILE A 191 8.00 -17.83 14.40
N TYR A 192 7.47 -18.66 15.30
CA TYR A 192 8.16 -19.02 16.53
C TYR A 192 9.52 -19.67 16.28
N GLU A 193 9.53 -20.68 15.40
CA GLU A 193 10.74 -21.46 15.09
C GLU A 193 11.80 -20.65 14.33
N ASN A 194 11.38 -19.78 13.42
CA ASN A 194 12.31 -19.04 12.56
C ASN A 194 12.67 -17.64 13.05
N ILE A 195 11.85 -17.04 13.93
CA ILE A 195 12.05 -15.65 14.37
C ILE A 195 12.20 -15.57 15.88
N ILE A 196 11.16 -15.99 16.64
CA ILE A 196 11.15 -15.76 18.10
C ILE A 196 12.26 -16.53 18.80
N LEU A 197 12.47 -17.78 18.40
CA LEU A 197 13.55 -18.60 18.96
C LEU A 197 14.92 -17.98 18.67
N ALA A 198 15.08 -17.36 17.51
CA ALA A 198 16.29 -16.66 17.13
C ALA A 198 16.59 -15.43 17.99
N ILE A 199 15.56 -14.66 18.27
CA ILE A 199 15.69 -13.44 19.08
C ILE A 199 15.86 -13.80 20.55
N LYS A 200 15.07 -14.76 21.07
CA LYS A 200 15.06 -15.10 22.50
C LYS A 200 16.21 -16.04 22.95
N LYS A 201 16.66 -16.93 22.06
CA LYS A 201 17.63 -18.00 22.40
C LYS A 201 18.68 -18.21 21.31
N PRO A 202 19.45 -17.18 20.92
CA PRO A 202 20.43 -17.28 19.83
C PRO A 202 21.51 -18.33 20.13
N GLU A 203 21.95 -18.45 21.40
CA GLU A 203 22.99 -19.41 21.82
C GLU A 203 22.51 -20.86 21.65
N LEU A 204 21.23 -21.13 21.89
CA LEU A 204 20.68 -22.46 21.68
C LEU A 204 20.80 -22.86 20.20
N LEU A 205 20.46 -21.95 19.27
CA LEU A 205 20.53 -22.24 17.85
C LEU A 205 21.97 -22.40 17.35
N LYS A 206 22.90 -21.63 17.88
CA LYS A 206 24.35 -21.80 17.62
C LYS A 206 24.81 -23.19 18.07
N ALA A 207 24.39 -23.67 19.28
CA ALA A 207 24.73 -24.98 19.79
C ALA A 207 24.24 -26.13 18.89
N TYR A 208 23.12 -25.95 18.19
CA TYR A 208 22.62 -26.90 17.19
C TYR A 208 23.17 -26.66 15.78
N GLY A 209 24.19 -25.81 15.61
CA GLY A 209 24.82 -25.51 14.31
C GLY A 209 23.91 -24.80 13.31
N LYS A 210 22.77 -24.29 13.74
CA LYS A 210 21.83 -23.58 12.86
C LYS A 210 22.34 -22.17 12.62
N LYS A 211 22.81 -21.88 11.41
CA LYS A 211 23.07 -20.51 10.95
C LYS A 211 21.74 -19.86 10.63
N MET A 212 21.44 -18.76 11.26
CA MET A 212 20.23 -18.01 11.01
C MET A 212 20.47 -16.94 9.95
N GLY A 213 19.50 -16.77 9.05
CA GLY A 213 19.43 -15.58 8.21
C GLY A 213 19.07 -14.36 9.06
N LEU A 214 19.48 -13.19 8.60
CA LEU A 214 19.22 -11.92 9.29
C LEU A 214 17.75 -11.50 9.25
N GLY A 215 16.95 -12.10 8.38
CA GLY A 215 15.58 -11.72 8.21
C GLY A 215 14.70 -12.78 7.57
N VAL A 216 13.42 -12.45 7.54
CA VAL A 216 12.33 -13.27 6.99
C VAL A 216 11.44 -12.39 6.11
N ILE A 217 10.93 -12.95 5.01
CA ILE A 217 9.93 -12.30 4.17
C ILE A 217 8.55 -12.82 4.52
N PHE A 218 7.63 -11.92 4.90
CA PHE A 218 6.21 -12.20 4.94
C PHE A 218 5.58 -11.90 3.59
N TYR A 219 4.90 -12.88 3.00
CA TYR A 219 4.22 -12.67 1.73
C TYR A 219 2.79 -13.19 1.78
N GLY A 220 1.92 -12.57 0.99
CA GLY A 220 0.51 -12.95 0.95
C GLY A 220 -0.39 -11.76 0.59
N PRO A 221 -1.71 -11.99 0.53
CA PRO A 221 -2.65 -10.96 0.11
C PRO A 221 -2.64 -9.75 1.05
N PRO A 222 -3.07 -8.57 0.54
CA PRO A 222 -3.23 -7.37 1.36
C PRO A 222 -4.27 -7.58 2.45
N GLY A 223 -4.18 -6.82 3.54
CA GLY A 223 -5.14 -6.84 4.64
C GLY A 223 -5.19 -8.14 5.46
N CYS A 224 -4.24 -9.09 5.27
CA CYS A 224 -4.23 -10.37 5.99
C CYS A 224 -3.36 -10.38 7.25
N GLY A 225 -2.93 -9.21 7.73
CA GLY A 225 -2.32 -9.06 9.05
C GLY A 225 -0.81 -9.24 9.10
N LYS A 226 -0.06 -9.03 7.98
CA LYS A 226 1.41 -9.07 7.98
C LYS A 226 2.02 -8.13 9.02
N THR A 227 1.64 -6.86 9.02
CA THR A 227 2.08 -5.85 9.98
C THR A 227 1.64 -6.17 11.41
N TYR A 228 0.44 -6.76 11.58
CA TYR A 228 -0.05 -7.18 12.89
C TYR A 228 0.81 -8.31 13.50
N PHE A 229 1.28 -9.25 12.68
CA PHE A 229 2.24 -10.28 13.12
C PHE A 229 3.56 -9.69 13.58
N VAL A 230 4.06 -8.64 12.91
CA VAL A 230 5.30 -7.97 13.32
C VAL A 230 5.15 -7.34 14.71
N ASN A 231 4.03 -6.66 14.95
CA ASN A 231 3.72 -6.15 16.28
C ASN A 231 3.64 -7.26 17.33
N ALA A 232 3.04 -8.40 16.98
CA ALA A 232 2.96 -9.55 17.87
C ALA A 232 4.34 -10.18 18.16
N ILE A 233 5.25 -10.18 17.20
CA ILE A 233 6.63 -10.60 17.39
C ILE A 233 7.34 -9.66 18.37
N GLY A 234 7.21 -8.35 18.19
CA GLY A 234 7.77 -7.35 19.09
C GLY A 234 7.30 -7.54 20.54
N GLY A 235 5.98 -7.67 20.74
CA GLY A 235 5.43 -7.91 22.08
C GLY A 235 5.78 -9.26 22.67
N GLU A 236 5.86 -10.33 21.85
CA GLU A 236 6.27 -11.66 22.30
C GLU A 236 7.75 -11.72 22.69
N THR A 237 8.61 -10.96 22.00
CA THR A 237 10.06 -10.92 22.24
C THR A 237 10.50 -9.82 23.19
N GLY A 238 9.64 -8.84 23.46
CA GLY A 238 9.99 -7.62 24.21
C GLY A 238 10.85 -6.64 23.41
N SER A 239 10.99 -6.87 22.09
CA SER A 239 11.78 -6.02 21.20
C SER A 239 11.02 -4.75 20.80
N ASN A 240 11.77 -3.70 20.51
CA ASN A 240 11.23 -2.53 19.85
C ASN A 240 10.78 -2.90 18.41
N VAL A 241 9.72 -2.29 17.91
CA VAL A 241 9.25 -2.47 16.53
C VAL A 241 9.45 -1.16 15.80
N MET A 242 10.22 -1.20 14.72
CA MET A 242 10.45 -0.08 13.81
C MET A 242 9.79 -0.40 12.46
N ILE A 243 8.86 0.44 12.02
CA ILE A 243 8.14 0.24 10.75
C ILE A 243 8.64 1.25 9.73
N ALA A 244 9.19 0.74 8.64
CA ALA A 244 9.71 1.52 7.53
C ALA A 244 8.98 1.14 6.23
N ARG A 245 8.40 2.10 5.54
CA ARG A 245 7.79 1.89 4.23
C ARG A 245 8.79 2.24 3.14
N ILE A 246 9.00 1.34 2.20
CA ILE A 246 10.00 1.57 1.14
C ILE A 246 9.68 2.83 0.33
N ASN A 247 8.41 3.10 0.05
CA ASN A 247 7.98 4.29 -0.67
C ASN A 247 8.30 5.62 0.05
N GLU A 248 8.46 5.59 1.40
CA GLU A 248 8.85 6.76 2.21
C GLU A 248 10.36 6.94 2.26
N ILE A 249 11.13 5.90 1.95
CA ILE A 249 12.59 5.86 2.01
C ILE A 249 13.19 6.25 0.66
N VAL A 250 12.57 5.77 -0.43
CA VAL A 250 13.03 6.04 -1.79
C VAL A 250 12.70 7.48 -2.15
N ASP A 251 13.74 8.29 -2.31
CA ASP A 251 13.65 9.67 -2.73
C ASP A 251 14.24 9.79 -4.14
N MET A 252 13.63 10.63 -4.99
CA MET A 252 14.11 10.87 -6.35
C MET A 252 15.37 11.75 -6.41
N TYR A 253 15.77 12.35 -5.29
CA TYR A 253 17.01 13.11 -5.22
C TYR A 253 18.21 12.20 -4.96
N ALA A 254 19.23 12.32 -5.81
CA ALA A 254 20.46 11.52 -5.73
C ALA A 254 21.09 11.58 -4.32
N GLY A 255 21.37 10.43 -3.75
CA GLY A 255 22.01 10.28 -2.44
C GLY A 255 21.09 10.34 -1.22
N ASN A 256 19.82 10.75 -1.36
CA ASN A 256 18.91 10.78 -0.21
C ASN A 256 18.43 9.38 0.18
N THR A 257 18.15 8.52 -0.79
CA THR A 257 17.73 7.14 -0.54
C THR A 257 18.78 6.35 0.25
N GLU A 258 20.07 6.47 -0.10
CA GLU A 258 21.16 5.81 0.63
C GLU A 258 21.29 6.35 2.05
N LYS A 259 21.23 7.66 2.22
CA LYS A 259 21.27 8.30 3.55
C LYS A 259 20.07 7.87 4.41
N ASN A 260 18.90 7.81 3.80
CA ASN A 260 17.67 7.39 4.45
C ASN A 260 17.77 5.92 4.92
N MET A 261 18.22 5.05 4.05
CA MET A 261 18.40 3.63 4.37
C MET A 261 19.43 3.45 5.48
N HIS A 262 20.59 4.12 5.38
CA HIS A 262 21.64 4.08 6.39
C HIS A 262 21.13 4.56 7.75
N ALA A 263 20.41 5.68 7.81
CA ALA A 263 19.89 6.24 9.03
C ALA A 263 18.87 5.33 9.74
N ILE A 264 18.06 4.57 8.97
CA ILE A 264 17.14 3.56 9.54
C ILE A 264 17.92 2.46 10.26
N PHE A 265 18.96 1.92 9.63
CA PHE A 265 19.78 0.87 10.23
C PHE A 265 20.63 1.40 11.38
N GLU A 266 21.09 2.65 11.33
CA GLU A 266 21.77 3.32 12.46
C GLU A 266 20.82 3.50 13.66
N GLN A 267 19.59 3.98 13.41
CA GLN A 267 18.58 4.04 14.48
C GLN A 267 18.25 2.65 15.04
N ALA A 268 18.23 1.62 14.21
CA ALA A 268 18.01 0.25 14.65
C ALA A 268 19.14 -0.23 15.57
N ARG A 269 20.40 0.06 15.23
CA ARG A 269 21.58 -0.28 16.09
C ARG A 269 21.50 0.41 17.44
N ASN A 270 21.00 1.63 17.50
CA ASN A 270 20.87 2.41 18.74
C ASN A 270 19.66 2.00 19.60
N ASN A 271 18.72 1.20 19.09
CA ASN A 271 17.47 0.82 19.76
C ASN A 271 17.30 -0.70 19.91
N THR A 272 18.39 -1.46 19.99
CA THR A 272 18.37 -2.92 20.19
C THR A 272 17.83 -3.31 21.56
N PRO A 273 17.13 -4.44 21.72
CA PRO A 273 16.70 -5.34 20.66
C PRO A 273 15.53 -4.78 19.83
N VAL A 274 15.66 -4.86 18.50
CA VAL A 274 14.68 -4.26 17.58
C VAL A 274 14.31 -5.20 16.43
N VAL A 275 13.03 -5.20 16.07
CA VAL A 275 12.50 -5.78 14.83
C VAL A 275 12.28 -4.65 13.85
N VAL A 276 13.07 -4.60 12.78
CA VAL A 276 12.92 -3.64 11.69
C VAL A 276 12.02 -4.25 10.63
N PHE A 277 10.90 -3.62 10.37
CA PHE A 277 9.91 -4.07 9.41
C PHE A 277 9.89 -3.18 8.20
N PHE A 278 10.18 -3.75 7.03
CA PHE A 278 10.07 -3.08 5.74
C PHE A 278 8.80 -3.52 5.04
N ASP A 279 7.82 -2.64 4.94
CA ASP A 279 6.60 -2.90 4.17
C ASP A 279 6.81 -2.60 2.69
N GLU A 280 6.09 -3.34 1.84
CA GLU A 280 6.16 -3.22 0.37
C GLU A 280 7.58 -3.35 -0.19
N ILE A 281 8.34 -4.34 0.31
CA ILE A 281 9.75 -4.55 -0.08
C ILE A 281 9.91 -4.87 -1.59
N ASP A 282 8.84 -5.28 -2.27
CA ASP A 282 8.76 -5.45 -3.71
C ASP A 282 8.96 -4.13 -4.48
N ALA A 283 8.71 -2.98 -3.86
CA ALA A 283 9.03 -1.68 -4.43
C ALA A 283 10.54 -1.51 -4.71
N LEU A 284 11.43 -2.19 -3.98
CA LEU A 284 12.86 -2.25 -4.29
C LEU A 284 13.16 -3.10 -5.54
N GLY A 285 12.23 -3.94 -5.98
CA GLY A 285 12.43 -4.92 -7.05
C GLY A 285 12.17 -4.42 -8.47
N GLY A 286 12.20 -3.12 -8.76
CA GLY A 286 11.82 -2.48 -10.02
C GLY A 286 11.99 -3.36 -11.27
N LYS A 287 10.93 -3.47 -12.09
CA LYS A 287 10.82 -4.34 -13.26
C LYS A 287 12.05 -4.24 -14.17
N ARG A 288 12.78 -5.35 -14.30
CA ARG A 288 13.88 -5.52 -15.29
C ARG A 288 13.36 -5.68 -16.72
N ASP A 289 12.05 -5.88 -16.92
CA ASP A 289 11.43 -6.17 -18.21
C ASP A 289 10.52 -5.03 -18.67
N GLY A 290 11.04 -4.13 -19.49
CA GLY A 290 10.23 -3.15 -20.17
C GLY A 290 11.11 -2.18 -20.96
N GLY A 291 11.25 -2.43 -22.24
CA GLY A 291 12.06 -1.62 -23.13
C GLY A 291 11.64 -0.15 -23.19
N GLY A 292 12.62 0.71 -23.18
CA GLY A 292 12.53 2.06 -23.73
C GLY A 292 11.92 3.11 -22.81
N GLY A 293 12.74 3.75 -21.98
CA GLY A 293 12.42 5.01 -21.36
C GLY A 293 12.77 5.08 -19.87
N GLY A 294 13.85 5.75 -19.49
CA GLY A 294 14.10 6.15 -18.12
C GLY A 294 15.33 5.50 -17.47
N GLY A 295 16.54 5.76 -17.99
CA GLY A 295 17.79 5.29 -17.38
C GLY A 295 17.97 5.71 -15.92
N ASP A 296 17.45 6.85 -15.52
CA ASP A 296 17.69 7.42 -14.20
C ASP A 296 16.89 6.70 -13.10
N GLN A 297 15.62 6.43 -13.31
CA GLN A 297 14.76 5.79 -12.30
C GLN A 297 15.19 4.34 -12.00
N GLN A 298 15.66 3.60 -13.00
CA GLN A 298 16.22 2.26 -12.80
C GLN A 298 17.55 2.30 -12.04
N ASN A 299 18.38 3.33 -12.25
CA ASN A 299 19.61 3.51 -11.52
C ASN A 299 19.36 3.83 -10.04
N PHE A 300 18.41 4.70 -9.71
CA PHE A 300 18.03 5.00 -8.32
C PHE A 300 17.55 3.77 -7.57
N MET A 301 16.70 2.96 -8.18
CA MET A 301 16.22 1.72 -7.54
C MET A 301 17.35 0.70 -7.32
N ARG A 302 18.31 0.59 -8.28
CA ARG A 302 19.49 -0.26 -8.10
C ARG A 302 20.37 0.23 -6.95
N MET A 303 20.55 1.55 -6.81
CA MET A 303 21.30 2.15 -5.71
C MET A 303 20.62 1.86 -4.38
N ALA A 304 19.30 2.02 -4.29
CA ALA A 304 18.51 1.67 -3.10
C ALA A 304 18.65 0.20 -2.71
N VAL A 305 18.55 -0.72 -3.67
CA VAL A 305 18.76 -2.16 -3.45
C VAL A 305 20.18 -2.43 -2.95
N ASN A 306 21.19 -1.86 -3.60
CA ASN A 306 22.59 -2.07 -3.22
C ASN A 306 22.87 -1.56 -1.80
N GLN A 307 22.37 -0.38 -1.45
CA GLN A 307 22.51 0.15 -0.09
C GLN A 307 21.81 -0.75 0.92
N PHE A 308 20.57 -1.17 0.64
CA PHE A 308 19.86 -2.11 1.50
C PHE A 308 20.64 -3.41 1.73
N LEU A 309 21.21 -3.97 0.65
CA LEU A 309 22.04 -5.17 0.72
C LEU A 309 23.31 -4.95 1.57
N GLN A 310 23.94 -3.79 1.43
CA GLN A 310 25.12 -3.40 2.19
C GLN A 310 24.81 -3.28 3.68
N GLU A 311 23.69 -2.65 4.02
CA GLU A 311 23.24 -2.53 5.42
C GLU A 311 22.91 -3.90 6.03
N MET A 312 22.22 -4.77 5.28
CA MET A 312 21.93 -6.15 5.68
C MET A 312 23.24 -6.94 5.94
N ASP A 313 24.22 -6.84 5.04
CA ASP A 313 25.53 -7.49 5.22
C ASP A 313 26.30 -6.90 6.44
N GLY A 314 26.08 -5.62 6.75
CA GLY A 314 26.60 -4.97 7.96
C GLY A 314 26.00 -5.54 9.25
N VAL A 315 24.69 -5.81 9.24
CA VAL A 315 23.99 -6.46 10.36
C VAL A 315 24.45 -7.93 10.52
N GLU A 316 24.77 -8.66 9.41
CA GLU A 316 25.32 -10.03 9.48
C GLU A 316 26.64 -10.08 10.28
N LYS A 317 27.48 -9.07 10.13
CA LYS A 317 28.77 -9.00 10.84
C LYS A 317 28.61 -8.67 12.32
N ASN A 318 27.57 -7.95 12.71
CA ASN A 318 27.22 -7.55 14.08
C ASN A 318 25.73 -7.76 14.36
N PRO A 319 25.25 -9.01 14.54
CA PRO A 319 23.82 -9.33 14.63
C PRO A 319 23.17 -8.97 15.98
N GLU A 320 23.82 -8.16 16.81
CA GLU A 320 23.39 -7.91 18.19
C GLU A 320 22.01 -7.23 18.23
N GLY A 321 20.98 -8.06 18.32
CA GLY A 321 19.63 -7.63 18.67
C GLY A 321 18.81 -7.00 17.54
N ILE A 322 19.27 -7.04 16.27
CA ILE A 322 18.53 -6.55 15.11
C ILE A 322 17.97 -7.75 14.33
N PHE A 323 16.65 -7.75 14.09
CA PHE A 323 15.99 -8.70 13.23
C PHE A 323 15.19 -7.98 12.16
N VAL A 324 15.37 -8.36 10.87
CA VAL A 324 14.75 -7.67 9.75
C VAL A 324 13.58 -8.49 9.18
N ILE A 325 12.42 -7.90 9.03
CA ILE A 325 11.25 -8.52 8.39
C ILE A 325 10.86 -7.69 7.17
N GLY A 326 10.84 -8.31 5.99
CA GLY A 326 10.27 -7.71 4.79
C GLY A 326 8.83 -8.19 4.59
N ALA A 327 7.94 -7.34 4.12
CA ALA A 327 6.60 -7.75 3.71
C ALA A 327 6.34 -7.40 2.24
N THR A 328 5.59 -8.27 1.56
CA THR A 328 5.20 -8.04 0.18
C THR A 328 3.86 -8.68 -0.14
N ASN A 329 3.14 -8.04 -1.06
CA ASN A 329 1.97 -8.63 -1.71
C ASN A 329 2.34 -9.32 -3.04
N GLN A 330 3.58 -9.11 -3.54
CA GLN A 330 4.07 -9.56 -4.85
C GLN A 330 5.44 -10.23 -4.73
N PRO A 331 5.53 -11.45 -4.17
CA PRO A 331 6.82 -12.11 -3.88
C PRO A 331 7.66 -12.42 -5.13
N TRP A 332 7.06 -12.42 -6.31
CA TRP A 332 7.75 -12.61 -7.60
C TRP A 332 8.48 -11.35 -8.08
N ASP A 333 8.13 -10.16 -7.57
CA ASP A 333 8.77 -8.89 -7.95
C ASP A 333 9.96 -8.51 -7.04
N ILE A 334 10.21 -9.26 -5.96
CA ILE A 334 11.37 -9.05 -5.07
C ILE A 334 12.68 -9.39 -5.80
N ASP A 335 13.67 -8.51 -5.67
CA ASP A 335 15.02 -8.74 -6.23
C ASP A 335 15.61 -10.06 -5.73
N PRO A 336 16.13 -10.93 -6.63
CA PRO A 336 16.74 -12.21 -6.26
C PRO A 336 17.91 -12.07 -5.27
N ALA A 337 18.62 -10.94 -5.26
CA ALA A 337 19.71 -10.69 -4.33
C ALA A 337 19.24 -10.60 -2.87
N LEU A 338 18.02 -10.10 -2.64
CA LEU A 338 17.39 -10.06 -1.32
C LEU A 338 16.98 -11.46 -0.82
N LYS A 339 16.61 -12.37 -1.74
CA LYS A 339 16.14 -13.73 -1.42
C LYS A 339 17.27 -14.72 -1.06
N ARG A 340 18.52 -14.29 -1.03
CA ARG A 340 19.67 -15.16 -0.69
C ARG A 340 19.61 -15.57 0.79
N SER A 341 20.05 -16.79 1.09
CA SER A 341 19.96 -17.45 2.40
C SER A 341 20.60 -16.68 3.56
N LYS A 342 21.60 -15.85 3.30
CA LYS A 342 22.27 -15.03 4.32
C LYS A 342 21.52 -13.73 4.65
N ARG A 343 20.55 -13.32 3.85
CA ARG A 343 19.75 -12.10 4.01
C ARG A 343 18.34 -12.47 4.45
N PHE A 344 17.41 -12.63 3.50
CA PHE A 344 16.09 -13.16 3.79
C PHE A 344 16.07 -14.67 3.50
N GLY A 345 16.50 -15.47 4.49
CA GLY A 345 16.64 -16.91 4.32
C GLY A 345 15.33 -17.66 4.16
N GLU A 346 14.28 -17.17 4.79
CA GLU A 346 12.96 -17.82 4.83
C GLU A 346 11.86 -16.87 4.32
N ALA A 347 10.86 -17.48 3.68
CA ALA A 347 9.66 -16.77 3.27
C ALA A 347 8.43 -17.45 3.87
N ILE A 348 7.64 -16.69 4.64
CA ILE A 348 6.47 -17.20 5.35
C ILE A 348 5.20 -16.67 4.68
N TYR A 349 4.36 -17.58 4.23
CA TYR A 349 3.05 -17.25 3.65
C TYR A 349 2.06 -16.88 4.75
N ILE A 350 1.46 -15.69 4.63
CA ILE A 350 0.37 -15.25 5.50
C ILE A 350 -0.93 -15.37 4.70
N PRO A 351 -1.73 -16.43 4.93
CA PRO A 351 -2.93 -16.69 4.16
C PRO A 351 -4.10 -15.78 4.57
N PRO A 352 -5.14 -15.68 3.72
CA PRO A 352 -6.41 -15.10 4.13
C PRO A 352 -7.03 -15.87 5.31
N PRO A 353 -7.84 -15.19 6.14
CA PRO A 353 -8.43 -15.82 7.31
C PRO A 353 -9.41 -16.94 6.92
N ASP A 354 -9.26 -18.10 7.56
CA ASP A 354 -10.21 -19.20 7.45
C ASP A 354 -11.53 -18.90 8.18
N TYR A 355 -12.50 -19.82 8.12
CA TYR A 355 -13.79 -19.62 8.79
C TYR A 355 -13.66 -19.35 10.30
N LYS A 356 -12.76 -20.09 10.99
CA LYS A 356 -12.56 -19.93 12.44
C LYS A 356 -11.93 -18.58 12.76
N THR A 357 -10.95 -18.21 11.98
CA THR A 357 -10.25 -16.90 12.12
C THR A 357 -11.20 -15.76 11.85
N ARG A 358 -12.04 -15.79 10.80
CA ARG A 358 -13.04 -14.74 10.54
C ARG A 358 -14.06 -14.63 11.67
N LYS A 359 -14.56 -15.78 12.19
CA LYS A 359 -15.47 -15.75 13.34
C LYS A 359 -14.85 -15.06 14.54
N GLN A 360 -13.61 -15.40 14.86
CA GLN A 360 -12.89 -14.81 15.99
C GLN A 360 -12.54 -13.35 15.74
N ALA A 361 -12.21 -12.95 14.48
CA ALA A 361 -11.97 -11.56 14.12
C ALA A 361 -13.20 -10.67 14.40
N PHE A 362 -14.40 -11.11 14.02
CA PHE A 362 -15.63 -10.40 14.39
C PHE A 362 -15.81 -10.28 15.91
N ILE A 363 -15.58 -11.36 16.66
CA ILE A 363 -15.68 -11.35 18.13
C ILE A 363 -14.67 -10.36 18.72
N TYR A 364 -13.43 -10.37 18.21
CA TYR A 364 -12.38 -9.49 18.70
C TYR A 364 -12.68 -8.02 18.41
N ASN A 365 -13.05 -7.68 17.18
CA ASN A 365 -13.31 -6.30 16.77
C ASN A 365 -14.53 -5.70 17.47
N THR A 366 -15.52 -6.54 17.79
CA THR A 366 -16.75 -6.08 18.45
C THR A 366 -16.74 -6.14 19.98
N ARG A 367 -15.64 -6.62 20.61
CA ARG A 367 -15.56 -6.87 22.08
C ARG A 367 -15.84 -5.65 22.96
N LYS A 368 -15.57 -4.44 22.44
CA LYS A 368 -15.78 -3.18 23.15
C LYS A 368 -17.02 -2.42 22.66
N MET A 369 -17.76 -2.96 21.71
CA MET A 369 -18.91 -2.31 21.08
C MET A 369 -20.22 -2.73 21.75
N PRO A 370 -21.24 -1.87 21.81
CA PRO A 370 -22.56 -2.20 22.36
C PRO A 370 -23.35 -3.08 21.37
N ILE A 371 -23.06 -4.38 21.34
CA ILE A 371 -23.70 -5.34 20.42
C ILE A 371 -24.95 -6.00 21.04
N GLY A 372 -25.94 -6.27 20.20
CA GLY A 372 -27.09 -7.11 20.52
C GLY A 372 -26.78 -8.61 20.30
N ARG A 373 -27.83 -9.41 20.02
CA ARG A 373 -27.62 -10.82 19.64
C ARG A 373 -27.02 -10.91 18.26
N ILE A 374 -25.74 -11.33 18.17
CA ILE A 374 -25.00 -11.50 16.93
C ILE A 374 -24.64 -12.96 16.71
N ASN A 375 -24.99 -13.49 15.54
CA ASN A 375 -24.53 -14.80 15.10
C ASN A 375 -23.20 -14.68 14.35
N PHE A 376 -22.10 -14.71 15.06
CA PHE A 376 -20.74 -14.61 14.48
C PHE A 376 -20.41 -15.75 13.49
N GLY A 377 -21.03 -16.93 13.66
CA GLY A 377 -20.88 -18.01 12.70
C GLY A 377 -21.53 -17.67 11.35
N ARG A 378 -22.67 -17.01 11.36
CA ARG A 378 -23.34 -16.51 10.15
C ARG A 378 -22.51 -15.41 9.48
N LEU A 379 -21.97 -14.45 10.25
CA LEU A 379 -21.09 -13.40 9.73
C LEU A 379 -19.83 -14.02 9.07
N ALA A 380 -19.19 -14.98 9.73
CA ALA A 380 -18.01 -15.65 9.20
C ALA A 380 -18.30 -16.43 7.89
N ARG A 381 -19.50 -16.99 7.72
CA ARG A 381 -19.93 -17.62 6.46
C ARG A 381 -20.22 -16.58 5.38
N ALA A 382 -20.90 -15.48 5.77
CA ALA A 382 -21.22 -14.41 4.85
C ALA A 382 -19.98 -13.67 4.28
N THR A 383 -18.85 -13.72 4.99
CA THR A 383 -17.59 -13.07 4.63
C THR A 383 -16.53 -14.05 4.09
N VAL A 384 -16.95 -15.12 3.42
CA VAL A 384 -16.01 -16.03 2.75
C VAL A 384 -15.20 -15.28 1.68
N GLY A 385 -13.87 -15.33 1.79
CA GLY A 385 -12.95 -14.65 0.87
C GLY A 385 -12.61 -13.22 1.27
N PHE A 386 -13.03 -12.74 2.42
CA PHE A 386 -12.68 -11.43 2.94
C PHE A 386 -11.36 -11.48 3.73
N SER A 387 -10.61 -10.39 3.69
CA SER A 387 -9.39 -10.19 4.50
C SER A 387 -9.74 -9.87 5.96
N GLN A 388 -8.74 -9.78 6.83
CA GLN A 388 -8.93 -9.30 8.20
C GLN A 388 -9.28 -7.82 8.24
N ALA A 389 -8.66 -7.01 7.36
CA ALA A 389 -8.96 -5.60 7.24
C ALA A 389 -10.41 -5.36 6.78
N ASP A 390 -10.92 -6.14 5.82
CA ASP A 390 -12.34 -6.06 5.41
C ASP A 390 -13.28 -6.32 6.60
N ILE A 391 -12.95 -7.29 7.47
CA ILE A 391 -13.76 -7.63 8.63
C ILE A 391 -13.74 -6.52 9.68
N GLU A 392 -12.59 -5.90 9.89
CA GLU A 392 -12.43 -4.75 10.78
C GLU A 392 -13.27 -3.57 10.26
N GLU A 393 -13.11 -3.20 9.01
CA GLU A 393 -13.87 -2.12 8.37
C GLU A 393 -15.38 -2.35 8.41
N ILE A 394 -15.84 -3.59 8.16
CA ILE A 394 -17.26 -3.95 8.28
C ILE A 394 -17.74 -3.78 9.72
N SER A 395 -16.93 -4.14 10.70
CA SER A 395 -17.28 -4.02 12.11
C SER A 395 -17.42 -2.57 12.53
N ASP A 396 -16.50 -1.72 12.12
CA ASP A 396 -16.50 -0.29 12.39
C ASP A 396 -17.68 0.42 11.69
N LYS A 397 -17.88 0.15 10.39
CA LYS A 397 -19.01 0.71 9.65
C LYS A 397 -20.36 0.25 10.18
N ALA A 398 -20.48 -0.99 10.68
CA ALA A 398 -21.70 -1.46 11.30
C ALA A 398 -22.01 -0.72 12.61
N ALA A 399 -20.99 -0.29 13.35
CA ALA A 399 -21.13 0.50 14.57
C ALA A 399 -21.59 1.95 14.30
N LEU A 400 -21.21 2.52 13.14
CA LEU A 400 -21.63 3.87 12.77
C LEU A 400 -23.13 3.97 12.48
N ILE A 401 -23.82 2.88 12.09
CA ILE A 401 -25.25 2.92 11.79
C ILE A 401 -26.09 3.32 13.01
N PRO A 402 -26.03 2.61 14.15
CA PRO A 402 -26.78 3.03 15.33
C PRO A 402 -26.30 4.37 15.90
N ALA A 403 -25.03 4.71 15.81
CA ALA A 403 -24.50 6.00 16.24
C ALA A 403 -25.14 7.16 15.46
N ALA A 404 -25.18 7.06 14.12
CA ALA A 404 -25.86 8.06 13.27
C ALA A 404 -27.39 8.09 13.47
N GLU A 405 -28.03 6.97 13.85
CA GLU A 405 -29.45 6.95 14.22
C GLU A 405 -29.67 7.66 15.56
N GLU A 406 -28.79 7.46 16.54
CA GLU A 406 -28.84 8.11 17.86
C GLU A 406 -28.67 9.62 17.74
N ASP A 407 -27.69 10.09 16.98
CA ASP A 407 -27.45 11.52 16.71
C ASP A 407 -28.69 12.20 16.13
N ARG A 408 -29.35 11.53 15.18
CA ARG A 408 -30.54 12.07 14.50
C ARG A 408 -31.84 11.98 15.33
N THR A 409 -32.00 10.95 16.15
CA THR A 409 -33.27 10.63 16.81
C THR A 409 -33.26 10.78 18.34
N GLY A 410 -32.07 10.96 18.94
CA GLY A 410 -31.84 10.96 20.37
C GLY A 410 -32.06 9.59 21.05
N LYS A 411 -32.23 8.51 20.27
CA LYS A 411 -32.52 7.16 20.80
C LYS A 411 -31.34 6.22 20.57
N SER A 412 -30.67 5.82 21.65
CA SER A 412 -29.60 4.85 21.60
C SER A 412 -30.10 3.43 21.34
N ARG A 413 -29.40 2.68 20.53
CA ARG A 413 -29.61 1.24 20.33
C ARG A 413 -28.31 0.46 20.16
N LYS A 414 -28.38 -0.82 20.47
CA LYS A 414 -27.27 -1.75 20.20
C LYS A 414 -27.08 -2.01 18.69
N ILE A 415 -25.86 -2.36 18.30
CA ILE A 415 -25.53 -2.85 16.95
C ILE A 415 -26.22 -4.22 16.78
N LEU A 416 -26.98 -4.38 15.71
CA LEU A 416 -27.76 -5.59 15.43
C LEU A 416 -27.17 -6.37 14.25
N MET A 417 -27.57 -7.63 14.12
CA MET A 417 -27.16 -8.49 12.99
C MET A 417 -27.44 -7.86 11.62
N ARG A 418 -28.57 -7.12 11.49
CA ARG A 418 -28.94 -6.42 10.25
C ARG A 418 -27.93 -5.35 9.82
N ASP A 419 -27.26 -4.69 10.77
CA ASP A 419 -26.29 -3.64 10.49
C ASP A 419 -25.03 -4.24 9.86
N PHE A 420 -24.53 -5.34 10.39
CA PHE A 420 -23.45 -6.10 9.77
C PHE A 420 -23.82 -6.64 8.39
N ILE A 421 -25.02 -7.23 8.23
CA ILE A 421 -25.47 -7.76 6.93
C ILE A 421 -25.55 -6.65 5.89
N ARG A 422 -26.02 -5.45 6.26
CA ARG A 422 -26.05 -4.28 5.39
C ARG A 422 -24.65 -3.92 4.91
N MET A 423 -23.68 -3.83 5.81
CA MET A 423 -22.30 -3.52 5.45
C MET A 423 -21.65 -4.60 4.59
N ILE A 424 -21.84 -5.89 4.90
CA ILE A 424 -21.32 -6.99 4.10
C ILE A 424 -21.86 -6.96 2.66
N LYS A 425 -23.14 -6.56 2.47
CA LYS A 425 -23.74 -6.45 1.12
C LYS A 425 -23.11 -5.36 0.26
N THR A 426 -22.75 -4.23 0.87
CA THR A 426 -22.17 -3.07 0.19
C THR A 426 -20.65 -3.15 0.07
N HIS A 427 -19.99 -3.98 0.89
CA HIS A 427 -18.55 -4.12 0.88
C HIS A 427 -18.08 -5.06 -0.25
N GLY A 428 -17.13 -4.57 -1.06
CA GLY A 428 -16.47 -5.36 -2.11
C GLY A 428 -15.53 -6.42 -1.51
N ASN A 429 -15.14 -7.40 -2.31
CA ASN A 429 -14.14 -8.39 -1.96
C ASN A 429 -12.78 -7.99 -2.51
N THR A 430 -11.90 -7.46 -1.67
CA THR A 430 -10.57 -6.97 -2.05
C THR A 430 -9.62 -8.09 -2.50
N LEU A 431 -9.86 -9.33 -2.05
CA LEU A 431 -8.98 -10.47 -2.35
C LEU A 431 -9.19 -11.06 -3.76
N ASP A 432 -10.39 -10.93 -4.35
CA ASP A 432 -10.66 -11.54 -5.66
C ASP A 432 -9.82 -10.89 -6.77
N GLU A 433 -9.59 -9.57 -6.71
CA GLU A 433 -8.73 -8.83 -7.62
C GLU A 433 -7.26 -9.26 -7.46
N TRP A 434 -6.80 -9.35 -6.22
CA TRP A 434 -5.46 -9.83 -5.93
C TRP A 434 -5.24 -11.26 -6.45
N TYR A 435 -6.18 -12.18 -6.23
CA TYR A 435 -6.09 -13.54 -6.78
C TYR A 435 -6.07 -13.57 -8.30
N ALA A 436 -6.84 -12.69 -8.97
CA ALA A 436 -6.84 -12.57 -10.42
C ALA A 436 -5.47 -12.09 -10.95
N MET A 437 -4.86 -11.10 -10.29
CA MET A 437 -3.52 -10.62 -10.60
C MET A 437 -2.47 -11.71 -10.41
N VAL A 438 -2.45 -12.36 -9.24
CA VAL A 438 -1.49 -13.44 -8.91
C VAL A 438 -1.60 -14.60 -9.89
N LYS A 439 -2.83 -14.98 -10.29
CA LYS A 439 -3.04 -16.02 -11.29
C LYS A 439 -2.34 -15.71 -12.60
N LYS A 440 -2.43 -14.47 -13.08
CA LYS A 440 -1.74 -14.04 -14.33
C LYS A 440 -0.22 -14.13 -14.22
N GLN A 441 0.34 -13.92 -13.03
CA GLN A 441 1.79 -13.89 -12.80
C GLN A 441 2.39 -15.28 -12.54
N ILE A 442 1.66 -16.16 -11.84
CA ILE A 442 2.21 -17.43 -11.35
C ILE A 442 1.85 -18.61 -12.24
N ILE A 443 0.63 -18.63 -12.82
CA ILE A 443 0.13 -19.78 -13.58
C ILE A 443 0.49 -19.58 -15.04
N SER A 444 1.26 -20.54 -15.59
CA SER A 444 1.58 -20.63 -17.00
C SER A 444 0.29 -20.69 -17.83
N LYS A 445 0.16 -19.86 -18.86
CA LYS A 445 -0.93 -19.92 -19.82
C LYS A 445 -0.51 -20.79 -21.00
N THR A 446 -1.38 -21.70 -21.36
CA THR A 446 -1.28 -22.45 -22.62
C THR A 446 -2.03 -21.65 -23.67
N GLU A 447 -1.32 -21.07 -24.64
CA GLU A 447 -1.92 -20.40 -25.80
C GLU A 447 -1.72 -21.28 -27.03
N THR A 448 -2.79 -21.50 -27.76
CA THR A 448 -2.69 -22.21 -29.04
C THR A 448 -2.55 -21.13 -30.13
N GLN A 449 -1.38 -21.07 -30.74
CA GLN A 449 -1.14 -20.21 -31.91
C GLN A 449 -1.11 -21.05 -33.17
N ILE A 450 -1.59 -20.47 -34.25
CA ILE A 450 -1.49 -21.07 -35.58
C ILE A 450 -0.21 -20.52 -36.19
N VAL A 451 0.82 -21.35 -36.29
CA VAL A 451 2.10 -21.05 -36.96
C VAL A 451 2.18 -21.98 -38.18
N ASP A 452 2.36 -21.42 -39.35
CA ASP A 452 2.42 -22.14 -40.64
C ASP A 452 1.21 -23.08 -40.87
N GLY A 453 -0.01 -22.62 -40.53
CA GLY A 453 -1.23 -23.42 -40.71
C GLY A 453 -1.40 -24.58 -39.74
N LYS A 454 -0.47 -24.80 -38.81
CA LYS A 454 -0.55 -25.86 -37.78
C LYS A 454 -0.81 -25.26 -36.40
N LYS A 455 -1.74 -25.86 -35.65
CA LYS A 455 -2.00 -25.50 -34.25
C LYS A 455 -0.79 -25.90 -33.41
N GLN A 456 0.00 -24.95 -32.97
CA GLN A 456 1.06 -25.16 -31.97
C GLN A 456 0.59 -24.65 -30.62
N THR A 457 0.73 -25.49 -29.60
CA THR A 457 0.44 -25.14 -28.22
C THR A 457 1.70 -24.56 -27.59
N ILE A 458 1.72 -23.23 -27.41
CA ILE A 458 2.83 -22.53 -26.75
C ILE A 458 2.45 -22.34 -25.28
N VAL A 459 3.30 -22.86 -24.40
CA VAL A 459 3.17 -22.63 -22.96
C VAL A 459 3.94 -21.37 -22.63
N LYS A 460 3.24 -20.26 -22.41
CA LYS A 460 3.84 -19.06 -21.80
C LYS A 460 4.09 -19.35 -20.33
N GLU A 461 5.32 -19.53 -19.95
CA GLU A 461 5.69 -19.71 -18.54
C GLU A 461 5.33 -18.47 -17.72
N GLY A 462 4.78 -18.72 -16.52
CA GLY A 462 4.61 -17.67 -15.53
C GLY A 462 6.01 -17.19 -15.02
N LYS A 463 6.06 -16.04 -14.38
CA LYS A 463 7.32 -15.40 -13.92
C LYS A 463 8.14 -16.22 -12.91
N LEU A 464 7.59 -17.27 -12.32
CA LEU A 464 8.28 -18.07 -11.31
C LEU A 464 9.06 -19.25 -11.92
N SER A 465 10.34 -19.37 -11.54
CA SER A 465 11.16 -20.55 -11.79
C SER A 465 10.64 -21.80 -11.10
N ALA A 466 11.14 -22.99 -11.47
CA ALA A 466 10.77 -24.25 -10.80
C ALA A 466 11.09 -24.23 -9.29
N GLU A 467 12.23 -23.65 -8.92
CA GLU A 467 12.65 -23.50 -7.52
C GLU A 467 11.73 -22.55 -6.74
N GLU A 468 11.36 -21.43 -7.31
CA GLU A 468 10.42 -20.48 -6.70
C GLU A 468 9.01 -21.06 -6.59
N LYS A 469 8.55 -21.87 -7.57
CA LYS A 469 7.29 -22.60 -7.48
C LYS A 469 7.28 -23.54 -6.28
N SER A 470 8.42 -24.15 -5.94
CA SER A 470 8.55 -24.96 -4.72
C SER A 470 8.45 -24.14 -3.46
N LYS A 471 9.15 -22.99 -3.40
CA LYS A 471 9.11 -22.06 -2.26
C LYS A 471 7.70 -21.48 -2.01
N TYR A 472 6.97 -21.16 -3.09
CA TYR A 472 5.62 -20.57 -2.99
C TYR A 472 4.47 -21.58 -3.12
N LYS A 473 4.73 -22.87 -2.84
CA LYS A 473 3.75 -23.95 -2.97
C LYS A 473 2.42 -23.68 -2.27
N ALA A 474 2.45 -23.09 -1.08
CA ALA A 474 1.25 -22.75 -0.30
C ALA A 474 0.40 -21.68 -1.01
N LEU A 475 1.03 -20.63 -1.48
CA LEU A 475 0.38 -19.57 -2.28
C LEU A 475 -0.22 -20.13 -3.57
N ILE A 476 0.55 -20.93 -4.33
CA ILE A 476 0.08 -21.52 -5.59
C ILE A 476 -1.14 -22.41 -5.36
N LYS A 477 -1.14 -23.20 -4.27
CA LYS A 477 -2.28 -24.04 -3.89
C LYS A 477 -3.52 -23.19 -3.59
N ASP A 478 -3.35 -22.09 -2.88
CA ASP A 478 -4.43 -21.18 -2.51
C ASP A 478 -4.99 -20.45 -3.74
N VAL A 479 -4.13 -19.96 -4.63
CA VAL A 479 -4.51 -19.35 -5.91
C VAL A 479 -5.28 -20.33 -6.81
N LYS A 480 -4.78 -21.55 -6.98
CA LYS A 480 -5.47 -22.59 -7.77
C LYS A 480 -6.86 -22.88 -7.20
N ARG A 481 -7.00 -22.98 -5.87
CA ARG A 481 -8.28 -23.20 -5.20
C ARG A 481 -9.25 -22.04 -5.46
N ASN A 482 -8.81 -20.81 -5.28
CA ASN A 482 -9.64 -19.61 -5.47
C ASN A 482 -9.97 -19.33 -6.94
N SER A 483 -9.15 -19.80 -7.87
CA SER A 483 -9.38 -19.72 -9.32
C SER A 483 -10.28 -20.82 -9.88
N ASN A 484 -10.67 -21.80 -9.08
CA ASN A 484 -11.55 -22.89 -9.51
C ASN A 484 -12.99 -22.35 -9.63
N PRO A 485 -13.66 -22.47 -10.81
CA PRO A 485 -15.02 -21.98 -11.01
C PRO A 485 -16.03 -22.59 -10.03
N ILE A 486 -15.92 -23.88 -9.74
CA ILE A 486 -16.80 -24.60 -8.80
C ILE A 486 -16.63 -24.02 -7.38
N TYR A 487 -15.39 -23.80 -6.95
CA TYR A 487 -15.13 -23.22 -5.64
C TYR A 487 -15.65 -21.77 -5.55
N SER A 488 -15.54 -21.01 -6.62
CA SER A 488 -16.13 -19.66 -6.72
C SER A 488 -17.66 -19.69 -6.59
N LEU A 489 -18.32 -20.63 -7.26
CA LEU A 489 -19.78 -20.84 -7.14
C LEU A 489 -20.18 -21.25 -5.72
N ILE A 490 -19.44 -22.16 -5.10
CA ILE A 490 -19.67 -22.58 -3.71
C ILE A 490 -19.53 -21.40 -2.75
N LYS A 491 -18.49 -20.58 -2.90
CA LYS A 491 -18.32 -19.35 -2.09
C LYS A 491 -19.53 -18.42 -2.24
N LYS A 492 -19.97 -18.16 -3.49
CA LYS A 492 -21.12 -17.31 -3.77
C LYS A 492 -22.40 -17.88 -3.15
N ALA A 493 -22.63 -19.17 -3.25
CA ALA A 493 -23.78 -19.85 -2.65
C ALA A 493 -23.77 -19.78 -1.12
N ILE A 494 -22.64 -20.06 -0.47
CA ILE A 494 -22.50 -19.96 0.99
C ILE A 494 -22.76 -18.52 1.44
N ARG A 495 -22.21 -17.53 0.73
CA ARG A 495 -22.40 -16.12 1.02
C ARG A 495 -23.88 -15.75 0.88
N TYR A 496 -24.50 -16.12 -0.23
CA TYR A 496 -25.92 -15.86 -0.50
C TYR A 496 -26.81 -16.45 0.59
N ILE A 497 -26.69 -17.73 0.89
CA ILE A 497 -27.48 -18.40 1.95
C ILE A 497 -27.26 -17.70 3.30
N SER A 498 -26.04 -17.32 3.63
CA SER A 498 -25.71 -16.65 4.90
C SER A 498 -26.26 -15.24 5.00
N LEU A 499 -26.45 -14.55 3.88
CA LEU A 499 -27.01 -13.19 3.83
C LEU A 499 -28.54 -13.17 3.83
N TYR A 500 -29.18 -14.16 3.21
CA TYR A 500 -30.61 -14.14 2.89
C TYR A 500 -31.44 -15.25 3.59
N ALA A 501 -30.82 -16.35 4.05
CA ALA A 501 -31.55 -17.33 4.87
C ALA A 501 -31.88 -16.74 6.24
N VAL A 502 -33.14 -16.77 6.61
CA VAL A 502 -33.74 -16.27 7.85
C VAL A 502 -33.31 -17.09 9.05
#